data_5ab12d91a73ec06704f8c9269f1c727e
#
_entry.id   5ab12d91a73ec06704f8c9269f1c727e
#
_cell.length_a   1.000
_cell.length_b   1.000
_cell.length_c   1.000
_cell.angle_alpha   90.00
_cell.angle_beta   90.00
_cell.angle_gamma   90.00
#
_symmetry.space_group_name_H-M   'P 1'
#
loop_
_entity.id
_entity.type
_entity.pdbx_description
1 polymer ?
#
loop_
_entity_poly.entity_id
_entity_poly.type
_entity_poly.pdbx_seq_one_letter_code
_entity_poly.pdbx_strand_id
1 'polypeptide(L)'
;LTQHRARIMKLLAVGTVAFDAIETPFGKTDHILGGAATYIGLAASVLNIKTGIVSVVGGDFPEEYLNLLKERDIDIEGIEIFPEEKTFFWSGKYHNDLNSRDTLATELNVLEKFNPKIPEHCKDCDILLLGNLHPSVQLSVLENMKCRPRLIILDTMNFWMNHTWDLLMEIIGKVDVITINDEEARQLSGEYSLPKAAQKIHEMGPQYVIIKKGEHGAILF
;
A
#
# COMPACT_ATOMS: atom_id res chain seq x y z
N LEU A 1 -22.94 -30.17 18.77
CA LEU A 1 -22.95 -28.96 17.90
C LEU A 1 -21.72 -28.13 18.25
N THR A 2 -20.59 -28.39 17.59
CA THR A 2 -19.35 -27.59 17.67
C THR A 2 -19.65 -26.23 17.04
N GLN A 3 -19.78 -25.19 17.89
CA GLN A 3 -19.76 -23.81 17.43
C GLN A 3 -18.41 -23.56 16.75
N HIS A 4 -18.37 -23.52 15.44
CA HIS A 4 -17.28 -22.90 14.71
C HIS A 4 -17.33 -21.40 15.07
N ARG A 5 -16.53 -20.99 16.07
CA ARG A 5 -16.19 -19.58 16.21
C ARG A 5 -15.54 -19.18 14.90
N ALA A 6 -16.21 -18.32 14.14
CA ALA A 6 -15.61 -17.73 12.95
C ALA A 6 -14.27 -17.12 13.38
N ARG A 7 -13.17 -17.58 12.78
CA ARG A 7 -11.83 -17.02 13.03
C ARG A 7 -11.87 -15.57 12.54
N ILE A 8 -11.57 -14.63 13.44
CA ILE A 8 -11.48 -13.22 13.08
C ILE A 8 -10.31 -13.08 12.09
N MET A 9 -10.61 -12.58 10.89
CA MET A 9 -9.62 -12.36 9.85
C MET A 9 -8.69 -11.21 10.25
N LYS A 10 -7.38 -11.43 10.11
CA LYS A 10 -6.33 -10.44 10.42
C LYS A 10 -5.69 -9.95 9.14
N LEU A 11 -5.67 -8.65 8.94
CA LEU A 11 -4.96 -7.96 7.86
C LEU A 11 -3.70 -7.30 8.42
N LEU A 12 -2.56 -7.47 7.76
CA LEU A 12 -1.37 -6.66 7.95
C LEU A 12 -1.17 -5.77 6.73
N ALA A 13 -1.18 -4.45 6.93
CA ALA A 13 -0.87 -3.46 5.92
C ALA A 13 0.56 -2.94 6.13
N VAL A 14 1.43 -3.14 5.18
CA VAL A 14 2.79 -2.59 5.18
C VAL A 14 2.86 -1.52 4.10
N GLY A 15 3.12 -0.28 4.48
CA GLY A 15 3.07 0.84 3.54
C GLY A 15 3.37 2.16 4.22
N THR A 16 3.21 3.25 3.49
CA THR A 16 3.43 4.60 4.01
C THR A 16 2.29 5.05 4.93
N VAL A 17 2.67 5.68 6.02
CA VAL A 17 1.89 6.65 6.79
C VAL A 17 2.59 7.98 6.56
N ALA A 18 1.88 9.00 6.06
CA ALA A 18 2.52 10.10 5.37
C ALA A 18 1.75 11.42 5.53
N PHE A 19 2.38 12.50 5.07
CA PHE A 19 1.68 13.73 4.73
C PHE A 19 1.51 13.86 3.23
N ASP A 20 0.33 14.28 2.81
CA ASP A 20 0.04 14.66 1.43
C ASP A 20 -0.33 16.15 1.34
N ALA A 21 0.08 16.80 0.25
CA ALA A 21 -0.42 18.11 -0.17
C ALA A 21 -1.04 17.97 -1.56
N ILE A 22 -2.31 18.34 -1.67
CA ILE A 22 -3.09 18.14 -2.88
C ILE A 22 -3.60 19.47 -3.42
N GLU A 23 -3.27 19.77 -4.67
CA GLU A 23 -3.84 20.85 -5.43
C GLU A 23 -4.78 20.29 -6.48
N THR A 24 -6.00 20.85 -6.59
CA THR A 24 -6.99 20.55 -7.61
C THR A 24 -7.53 21.84 -8.21
N PRO A 25 -8.25 21.80 -9.32
CA PRO A 25 -8.95 23.01 -9.84
C PRO A 25 -9.97 23.60 -8.86
N PHE A 26 -10.37 22.85 -7.84
CA PHE A 26 -11.42 23.21 -6.88
C PHE A 26 -10.89 23.64 -5.52
N GLY A 27 -9.62 23.42 -5.24
CA GLY A 27 -9.02 23.79 -3.96
C GLY A 27 -7.66 23.17 -3.73
N LYS A 28 -7.05 23.56 -2.61
CA LYS A 28 -5.72 23.13 -2.20
C LYS A 28 -5.71 22.74 -0.73
N THR A 29 -5.01 21.66 -0.43
CA THR A 29 -4.71 21.23 0.95
C THR A 29 -3.20 21.17 1.15
N ASP A 30 -2.78 21.21 2.40
CA ASP A 30 -1.38 21.08 2.77
C ASP A 30 -1.26 20.22 4.03
N HIS A 31 -0.27 19.32 4.07
CA HIS A 31 0.05 18.43 5.21
C HIS A 31 -1.17 17.73 5.81
N ILE A 32 -1.99 17.11 4.94
CA ILE A 32 -3.09 16.24 5.39
C ILE A 32 -2.57 14.82 5.62
N LEU A 33 -3.27 14.09 6.48
CA LEU A 33 -2.99 12.66 6.68
C LEU A 33 -3.13 11.88 5.37
N GLY A 34 -2.06 11.22 4.99
CA GLY A 34 -1.93 10.47 3.75
C GLY A 34 -1.23 9.13 3.95
N GLY A 35 -0.81 8.55 2.84
CA GLY A 35 -0.11 7.28 2.81
C GLY A 35 -0.98 6.05 2.61
N ALA A 36 -0.47 5.07 1.87
CA ALA A 36 -1.21 3.87 1.49
C ALA A 36 -1.68 3.05 2.69
N ALA A 37 -0.82 2.82 3.70
CA ALA A 37 -1.18 2.04 4.88
C ALA A 37 -2.27 2.72 5.72
N THR A 38 -2.28 4.04 5.79
CA THR A 38 -3.34 4.82 6.43
C THR A 38 -4.70 4.52 5.81
N TYR A 39 -4.82 4.67 4.49
CA TYR A 39 -6.08 4.45 3.79
C TYR A 39 -6.53 3.00 3.82
N ILE A 40 -5.59 2.05 3.71
CA ILE A 40 -5.89 0.61 3.85
C ILE A 40 -6.46 0.32 5.23
N GLY A 41 -5.80 0.81 6.29
CA GLY A 41 -6.23 0.60 7.67
C GLY A 41 -7.62 1.19 7.91
N LEU A 42 -7.85 2.44 7.52
CA LEU A 42 -9.14 3.11 7.67
C LEU A 42 -10.26 2.40 6.89
N ALA A 43 -10.00 2.00 5.64
CA ALA A 43 -10.98 1.25 4.84
C ALA A 43 -11.31 -0.11 5.46
N ALA A 44 -10.31 -0.84 5.93
CA ALA A 44 -10.49 -2.12 6.60
C ALA A 44 -11.29 -2.00 7.91
N SER A 45 -11.07 -0.92 8.67
CA SER A 45 -11.81 -0.65 9.91
C SER A 45 -13.31 -0.48 9.69
N VAL A 46 -13.71 0.17 8.59
CA VAL A 46 -15.12 0.31 8.20
C VAL A 46 -15.77 -1.05 7.92
N LEU A 47 -14.98 -2.03 7.48
CA LEU A 47 -15.43 -3.41 7.23
C LEU A 47 -15.27 -4.31 8.46
N ASN A 48 -14.91 -3.76 9.63
CA ASN A 48 -14.64 -4.49 10.88
C ASN A 48 -13.55 -5.57 10.72
N ILE A 49 -12.56 -5.34 9.86
CA ILE A 49 -11.41 -6.23 9.69
C ILE A 49 -10.33 -5.79 10.67
N LYS A 50 -9.86 -6.72 11.52
CA LYS A 50 -8.73 -6.46 12.42
C LYS A 50 -7.47 -6.20 11.62
N THR A 51 -6.93 -4.99 11.75
CA THR A 51 -5.82 -4.53 10.91
C THR A 51 -4.67 -4.05 11.78
N GLY A 52 -3.45 -4.54 11.46
CA GLY A 52 -2.20 -3.96 11.92
C GLY A 52 -1.53 -3.16 10.80
N ILE A 53 -0.84 -2.10 11.17
CA ILE A 53 -0.03 -1.28 10.25
C ILE A 53 1.45 -1.40 10.62
N VAL A 54 2.28 -1.65 9.61
CA VAL A 54 3.75 -1.54 9.69
C VAL A 54 4.19 -0.39 8.79
N SER A 55 4.78 0.62 9.40
CA SER A 55 5.19 1.86 8.73
C SER A 55 6.26 2.58 9.54
N VAL A 56 6.62 3.77 9.09
CA VAL A 56 7.55 4.67 9.77
C VAL A 56 7.09 6.12 9.63
N VAL A 57 7.23 6.89 10.69
CA VAL A 57 6.95 8.34 10.71
C VAL A 57 8.06 9.10 11.43
N GLY A 58 8.16 10.39 11.16
CA GLY A 58 9.07 11.28 11.85
C GLY A 58 8.50 11.83 13.15
N GLY A 59 9.31 12.61 13.89
CA GLY A 59 8.88 13.28 15.10
C GLY A 59 7.92 14.46 14.87
N ASP A 60 7.75 14.87 13.62
CA ASP A 60 6.80 15.88 13.18
C ASP A 60 5.38 15.35 12.96
N PHE A 61 5.17 14.00 13.07
CA PHE A 61 3.87 13.40 12.84
C PHE A 61 2.94 13.63 14.04
N PRO A 62 1.76 14.24 13.85
CA PRO A 62 0.86 14.58 14.94
C PRO A 62 0.34 13.35 15.69
N GLU A 63 0.37 13.41 17.02
CA GLU A 63 -0.19 12.34 17.86
C GLU A 63 -1.69 12.13 17.62
N GLU A 64 -2.41 13.19 17.22
CA GLU A 64 -3.84 13.11 16.89
C GLU A 64 -4.13 12.12 15.75
N TYR A 65 -3.23 12.00 14.77
CA TYR A 65 -3.40 11.04 13.68
C TYR A 65 -3.11 9.60 14.13
N LEU A 66 -2.14 9.40 15.02
CA LEU A 66 -1.92 8.10 15.63
C LEU A 66 -3.12 7.68 16.49
N ASN A 67 -3.70 8.62 17.23
CA ASN A 67 -4.89 8.38 18.04
C ASN A 67 -6.12 8.09 17.18
N LEU A 68 -6.30 8.78 16.05
CA LEU A 68 -7.35 8.47 15.07
C LEU A 68 -7.28 7.00 14.60
N LEU A 69 -6.09 6.49 14.32
CA LEU A 69 -5.92 5.08 13.91
C LEU A 69 -6.29 4.13 15.05
N LYS A 70 -5.85 4.41 16.29
CA LYS A 70 -6.20 3.61 17.48
C LYS A 70 -7.71 3.60 17.76
N GLU A 71 -8.38 4.75 17.64
CA GLU A 71 -9.83 4.88 17.82
C GLU A 71 -10.64 4.06 16.80
N ARG A 72 -10.02 3.72 15.66
CA ARG A 72 -10.57 2.85 14.64
C ARG A 72 -10.21 1.37 14.83
N ASP A 73 -9.71 0.99 16.01
CA ASP A 73 -9.28 -0.39 16.35
C ASP A 73 -8.17 -0.91 15.41
N ILE A 74 -7.32 0.01 14.92
CA ILE A 74 -6.16 -0.30 14.10
C ILE A 74 -4.96 -0.44 15.02
N ASP A 75 -4.27 -1.58 14.94
CA ASP A 75 -3.02 -1.83 15.66
C ASP A 75 -1.87 -1.06 15.00
N ILE A 76 -1.27 -0.15 15.74
CA ILE A 76 -0.16 0.69 15.28
C ILE A 76 1.17 0.34 15.94
N GLU A 77 1.30 -0.79 16.64
CA GLU A 77 2.56 -1.22 17.28
C GLU A 77 3.71 -1.32 16.26
N GLY A 78 3.38 -1.61 15.00
CA GLY A 78 4.34 -1.67 13.90
C GLY A 78 4.72 -0.31 13.29
N ILE A 79 4.22 0.81 13.80
CA ILE A 79 4.62 2.14 13.32
C ILE A 79 5.81 2.62 14.14
N GLU A 80 6.99 2.69 13.52
CA GLU A 80 8.19 3.24 14.15
C GLU A 80 8.18 4.77 14.08
N ILE A 81 8.60 5.43 15.16
CA ILE A 81 8.72 6.89 15.23
C ILE A 81 10.21 7.24 15.35
N PHE A 82 10.72 8.05 14.42
CA PHE A 82 12.07 8.60 14.46
C PHE A 82 12.02 10.07 14.85
N PRO A 83 12.26 10.42 16.14
CA PRO A 83 11.99 11.77 16.65
C PRO A 83 12.75 12.88 15.96
N GLU A 84 13.95 12.58 15.45
CA GLU A 84 14.86 13.58 14.84
C GLU A 84 14.66 13.70 13.31
N GLU A 85 13.79 12.88 12.73
CA GLU A 85 13.54 12.83 11.28
C GLU A 85 12.18 13.45 10.96
N LYS A 86 11.97 13.79 9.68
CA LYS A 86 10.67 14.21 9.17
C LYS A 86 9.90 13.02 8.59
N THR A 87 8.60 13.11 8.64
CA THR A 87 7.68 12.15 7.99
C THR A 87 7.77 12.27 6.47
N PHE A 88 7.56 11.16 5.76
CA PHE A 88 7.42 11.14 4.30
C PHE A 88 6.34 12.13 3.85
N PHE A 89 6.67 12.94 2.84
CA PHE A 89 5.77 13.94 2.29
C PHE A 89 5.67 13.78 0.77
N TRP A 90 4.44 13.84 0.27
CA TRP A 90 4.16 13.88 -1.15
C TRP A 90 3.25 15.06 -1.47
N SER A 91 3.52 15.74 -2.60
CA SER A 91 2.67 16.81 -3.11
C SER A 91 2.35 16.57 -4.57
N GLY A 92 1.07 16.71 -4.92
CA GLY A 92 0.59 16.52 -6.28
C GLY A 92 -0.47 17.51 -6.70
N LYS A 93 -0.49 17.80 -8.01
CA LYS A 93 -1.51 18.62 -8.66
C LYS A 93 -2.35 17.77 -9.60
N TYR A 94 -3.61 17.66 -9.29
CA TYR A 94 -4.59 16.97 -10.13
C TYR A 94 -5.12 17.90 -11.22
N HIS A 95 -5.31 17.35 -12.41
CA HIS A 95 -5.94 18.04 -13.55
C HIS A 95 -7.46 18.05 -13.44
N ASN A 96 -8.13 18.64 -14.43
CA ASN A 96 -9.59 18.81 -14.42
C ASN A 96 -10.38 17.50 -14.41
N ASP A 97 -9.79 16.41 -14.90
CA ASP A 97 -10.35 15.07 -14.90
C ASP A 97 -10.24 14.36 -13.52
N LEU A 98 -9.46 14.92 -12.56
CA LEU A 98 -9.15 14.37 -11.25
C LEU A 98 -8.54 12.96 -11.27
N ASN A 99 -8.14 12.47 -12.44
CA ASN A 99 -7.46 11.17 -12.63
C ASN A 99 -5.98 11.35 -12.94
N SER A 100 -5.69 12.26 -13.86
CA SER A 100 -4.31 12.62 -14.19
C SER A 100 -3.76 13.62 -13.17
N ARG A 101 -2.48 13.46 -12.81
CA ARG A 101 -1.81 14.30 -11.85
C ARG A 101 -0.32 14.48 -12.18
N ASP A 102 0.20 15.62 -11.78
CA ASP A 102 1.64 15.90 -11.74
C ASP A 102 2.13 15.79 -10.31
N THR A 103 3.24 15.11 -10.09
CA THR A 103 3.95 15.14 -8.81
C THR A 103 4.75 16.42 -8.72
N LEU A 104 4.47 17.24 -7.72
CA LEU A 104 5.16 18.50 -7.47
C LEU A 104 6.39 18.32 -6.58
N ALA A 105 6.27 17.47 -5.54
CA ALA A 105 7.35 17.15 -4.62
C ALA A 105 7.20 15.74 -4.06
N THR A 106 8.33 15.11 -3.77
CA THR A 106 8.42 13.85 -3.02
C THR A 106 9.61 13.98 -2.09
N GLU A 107 9.37 14.04 -0.79
CA GLU A 107 10.39 14.06 0.24
C GLU A 107 10.37 12.73 0.98
N LEU A 108 11.35 11.88 0.70
CA LEU A 108 11.40 10.52 1.27
C LEU A 108 11.61 10.58 2.79
N ASN A 109 12.46 11.49 3.28
CA ASN A 109 12.69 11.69 4.70
C ASN A 109 12.96 10.36 5.44
N VAL A 110 12.21 10.08 6.51
CA VAL A 110 12.33 8.84 7.30
C VAL A 110 12.13 7.56 6.47
N LEU A 111 11.42 7.62 5.35
CA LEU A 111 11.16 6.46 4.49
C LEU A 111 12.43 5.91 3.82
N GLU A 112 13.46 6.73 3.60
CA GLU A 112 14.76 6.26 3.07
C GLU A 112 15.43 5.20 3.94
N LYS A 113 15.17 5.26 5.25
CA LYS A 113 15.76 4.38 6.26
C LYS A 113 14.79 3.28 6.71
N PHE A 114 13.63 3.19 6.06
CA PHE A 114 12.59 2.26 6.48
C PHE A 114 13.02 0.82 6.35
N ASN A 115 13.15 0.15 7.49
CA ASN A 115 13.38 -1.28 7.60
C ASN A 115 12.25 -1.89 8.43
N PRO A 116 11.24 -2.51 7.81
CA PRO A 116 10.03 -2.94 8.50
C PRO A 116 10.28 -3.87 9.68
N LYS A 117 9.81 -3.49 10.87
CA LYS A 117 9.79 -4.35 12.04
C LYS A 117 8.36 -4.83 12.27
N ILE A 118 8.12 -6.08 11.92
CA ILE A 118 6.79 -6.68 12.03
C ILE A 118 6.60 -7.15 13.48
N PRO A 119 5.60 -6.62 14.22
CA PRO A 119 5.25 -7.13 15.54
C PRO A 119 4.98 -8.63 15.51
N GLU A 120 5.40 -9.35 16.54
CA GLU A 120 5.37 -10.81 16.56
C GLU A 120 3.96 -11.39 16.37
N HIS A 121 2.94 -10.73 16.92
CA HIS A 121 1.54 -11.12 16.78
C HIS A 121 0.91 -10.80 15.42
N CYS A 122 1.64 -10.05 14.56
CA CYS A 122 1.21 -9.75 13.19
C CYS A 122 1.83 -10.70 12.15
N LYS A 123 2.88 -11.45 12.52
CA LYS A 123 3.60 -12.34 11.60
C LYS A 123 2.82 -13.57 11.13
N ASP A 124 1.63 -13.82 11.70
CA ASP A 124 0.71 -14.91 11.34
C ASP A 124 -0.62 -14.39 10.75
N CYS A 125 -0.61 -13.21 10.13
CA CYS A 125 -1.81 -12.62 9.54
C CYS A 125 -2.41 -13.50 8.43
N ASP A 126 -3.72 -13.37 8.21
CA ASP A 126 -4.42 -14.08 7.12
C ASP A 126 -4.21 -13.38 5.78
N ILE A 127 -4.19 -12.05 5.77
CA ILE A 127 -4.01 -11.20 4.60
C ILE A 127 -2.82 -10.28 4.83
N LEU A 128 -1.90 -10.26 3.88
CA LEU A 128 -0.80 -9.29 3.83
C LEU A 128 -1.02 -8.37 2.64
N LEU A 129 -1.11 -7.06 2.90
CA LEU A 129 -1.17 -6.05 1.85
C LEU A 129 0.14 -5.25 1.86
N LEU A 130 0.91 -5.41 0.80
CA LEU A 130 2.15 -4.71 0.55
C LEU A 130 1.82 -3.45 -0.26
N GLY A 131 1.74 -2.32 0.42
CA GLY A 131 1.53 -1.01 -0.19
C GLY A 131 2.72 -0.61 -1.04
N ASN A 132 2.54 0.47 -1.79
CA ASN A 132 3.56 0.99 -2.70
C ASN A 132 4.83 1.43 -1.94
N LEU A 133 5.84 0.57 -1.94
CA LEU A 133 7.16 0.72 -1.35
C LEU A 133 8.22 0.19 -2.31
N HIS A 134 9.50 0.42 -2.00
CA HIS A 134 10.59 -0.19 -2.74
C HIS A 134 10.45 -1.73 -2.74
N PRO A 135 10.58 -2.43 -3.88
CA PRO A 135 10.36 -3.88 -3.97
C PRO A 135 11.23 -4.70 -3.02
N SER A 136 12.47 -4.27 -2.70
CA SER A 136 13.30 -4.97 -1.71
C SER A 136 12.71 -4.93 -0.29
N VAL A 137 12.03 -3.84 0.07
CA VAL A 137 11.32 -3.72 1.35
C VAL A 137 10.14 -4.69 1.38
N GLN A 138 9.37 -4.75 0.29
CA GLN A 138 8.24 -5.68 0.16
C GLN A 138 8.70 -7.15 0.22
N LEU A 139 9.83 -7.49 -0.42
CA LEU A 139 10.44 -8.82 -0.34
C LEU A 139 10.87 -9.15 1.10
N SER A 140 11.55 -8.22 1.78
CA SER A 140 11.99 -8.44 3.17
C SER A 140 10.83 -8.68 4.13
N VAL A 141 9.68 -8.07 3.90
CA VAL A 141 8.46 -8.33 4.68
C VAL A 141 8.03 -9.78 4.53
N LEU A 142 7.98 -10.32 3.30
CA LEU A 142 7.61 -11.73 3.06
C LEU A 142 8.55 -12.71 3.76
N GLU A 143 9.86 -12.42 3.75
CA GLU A 143 10.87 -13.27 4.39
C GLU A 143 10.77 -13.28 5.91
N ASN A 144 10.23 -12.21 6.51
CA ASN A 144 10.08 -12.08 7.95
C ASN A 144 8.73 -12.59 8.51
N MET A 145 7.83 -13.09 7.64
CA MET A 145 6.58 -13.72 8.08
C MET A 145 6.84 -15.11 8.66
N LYS A 146 6.12 -15.50 9.71
CA LYS A 146 6.19 -16.85 10.30
C LYS A 146 5.69 -17.95 9.37
N CYS A 147 4.67 -17.61 8.59
CA CYS A 147 4.07 -18.48 7.60
C CYS A 147 3.53 -17.63 6.45
N ARG A 148 3.39 -18.26 5.28
CA ARG A 148 2.79 -17.56 4.13
C ARG A 148 1.35 -17.19 4.45
N PRO A 149 0.96 -15.90 4.36
CA PRO A 149 -0.42 -15.47 4.46
C PRO A 149 -1.31 -16.18 3.43
N ARG A 150 -2.59 -16.34 3.75
CA ARG A 150 -3.58 -16.93 2.83
C ARG A 150 -3.77 -16.12 1.56
N LEU A 151 -3.58 -14.80 1.67
CA LEU A 151 -3.67 -13.87 0.55
C LEU A 151 -2.59 -12.79 0.70
N ILE A 152 -1.78 -12.63 -0.34
CA ILE A 152 -0.77 -11.59 -0.43
C ILE A 152 -1.16 -10.66 -1.57
N ILE A 153 -1.36 -9.39 -1.24
CA ILE A 153 -1.78 -8.34 -2.18
C ILE A 153 -0.62 -7.36 -2.35
N LEU A 154 -0.28 -7.05 -3.58
CA LEU A 154 0.77 -6.11 -3.95
C LEU A 154 0.18 -4.87 -4.59
N ASP A 155 0.58 -3.70 -4.12
CA ASP A 155 0.46 -2.43 -4.82
C ASP A 155 1.85 -1.97 -5.29
N THR A 156 1.93 -1.34 -6.45
CA THR A 156 3.17 -0.85 -7.04
C THR A 156 2.91 0.41 -7.86
N MET A 157 3.95 0.93 -8.50
CA MET A 157 3.83 2.09 -9.39
C MET A 157 4.89 2.02 -10.52
N ASN A 158 4.66 2.81 -11.54
CA ASN A 158 5.53 2.93 -12.71
C ASN A 158 6.99 3.32 -12.38
N PHE A 159 7.24 4.04 -11.29
CA PHE A 159 8.60 4.34 -10.85
C PHE A 159 9.43 3.07 -10.64
N TRP A 160 8.87 2.06 -9.97
CA TRP A 160 9.56 0.80 -9.72
C TRP A 160 9.74 -0.02 -11.01
N MET A 161 8.81 0.04 -11.93
CA MET A 161 8.93 -0.58 -13.26
C MET A 161 10.11 -0.01 -14.05
N ASN A 162 10.43 1.27 -13.87
CA ASN A 162 11.51 1.96 -14.56
C ASN A 162 12.87 1.80 -13.90
N HIS A 163 12.94 1.58 -12.58
CA HIS A 163 14.19 1.65 -11.83
C HIS A 163 14.61 0.36 -11.13
N THR A 164 13.67 -0.54 -10.85
CA THR A 164 13.91 -1.77 -10.06
C THR A 164 13.18 -2.98 -10.64
N TRP A 165 13.19 -3.10 -11.96
CA TRP A 165 12.41 -4.12 -12.70
C TRP A 165 12.62 -5.54 -12.17
N ASP A 166 13.86 -5.97 -11.98
CA ASP A 166 14.17 -7.36 -11.58
C ASP A 166 13.59 -7.68 -10.19
N LEU A 167 13.74 -6.77 -9.22
CA LEU A 167 13.17 -6.91 -7.88
C LEU A 167 11.62 -6.85 -7.91
N LEU A 168 11.07 -6.00 -8.78
CA LEU A 168 9.62 -5.92 -8.96
C LEU A 168 9.07 -7.23 -9.53
N MET A 169 9.73 -7.81 -10.53
CA MET A 169 9.33 -9.11 -11.09
C MET A 169 9.45 -10.23 -10.06
N GLU A 170 10.46 -10.18 -9.20
CA GLU A 170 10.62 -11.16 -8.13
C GLU A 170 9.45 -11.11 -7.13
N ILE A 171 9.04 -9.91 -6.67
CA ILE A 171 7.91 -9.78 -5.74
C ILE A 171 6.58 -10.13 -6.42
N ILE A 172 6.37 -9.72 -7.68
CA ILE A 172 5.17 -10.06 -8.46
C ILE A 172 4.98 -11.58 -8.54
N GLY A 173 6.06 -12.33 -8.74
CA GLY A 173 6.02 -13.80 -8.77
C GLY A 173 5.68 -14.49 -7.44
N LYS A 174 5.66 -13.73 -6.33
CA LYS A 174 5.42 -14.27 -4.98
C LYS A 174 4.05 -13.92 -4.39
N VAL A 175 3.27 -13.05 -5.07
CA VAL A 175 1.99 -12.56 -4.57
C VAL A 175 0.80 -13.25 -5.25
N ASP A 176 -0.35 -13.20 -4.59
CA ASP A 176 -1.59 -13.77 -5.12
C ASP A 176 -2.41 -12.74 -5.92
N VAL A 177 -2.34 -11.48 -5.51
CA VAL A 177 -3.09 -10.37 -6.11
C VAL A 177 -2.14 -9.22 -6.41
N ILE A 178 -2.26 -8.64 -7.59
CA ILE A 178 -1.67 -7.33 -7.89
C ILE A 178 -2.79 -6.31 -8.11
N THR A 179 -2.65 -5.11 -7.51
CA THR A 179 -3.57 -3.99 -7.69
C THR A 179 -2.83 -2.81 -8.30
N ILE A 180 -3.19 -2.43 -9.51
CA ILE A 180 -2.54 -1.40 -10.31
C ILE A 180 -3.58 -0.56 -11.05
N ASN A 181 -3.21 0.64 -11.52
CA ASN A 181 -4.06 1.40 -12.40
C ASN A 181 -3.94 0.91 -13.87
N ASP A 182 -4.75 1.44 -14.76
CA ASP A 182 -4.79 1.02 -16.16
C ASP A 182 -3.54 1.43 -16.95
N GLU A 183 -2.89 2.55 -16.59
CA GLU A 183 -1.63 2.97 -17.17
C GLU A 183 -0.48 2.03 -16.75
N GLU A 184 -0.40 1.73 -15.47
CA GLU A 184 0.55 0.78 -14.90
C GLU A 184 0.38 -0.62 -15.50
N ALA A 185 -0.87 -1.07 -15.70
CA ALA A 185 -1.15 -2.37 -16.32
C ALA A 185 -0.64 -2.44 -17.76
N ARG A 186 -0.82 -1.38 -18.55
CA ARG A 186 -0.29 -1.28 -19.90
C ARG A 186 1.23 -1.25 -19.93
N GLN A 187 1.84 -0.48 -19.04
CA GLN A 187 3.29 -0.39 -18.94
C GLN A 187 3.91 -1.73 -18.54
N LEU A 188 3.39 -2.36 -17.49
CA LEU A 188 3.91 -3.63 -16.96
C LEU A 188 3.82 -4.76 -18.01
N SER A 189 2.73 -4.82 -18.75
CA SER A 189 2.46 -5.89 -19.72
C SER A 189 2.96 -5.61 -21.14
N GLY A 190 3.13 -4.34 -21.51
CA GLY A 190 3.37 -3.91 -22.89
C GLY A 190 2.12 -4.02 -23.79
N GLU A 191 0.94 -4.30 -23.21
CA GLU A 191 -0.32 -4.47 -23.94
C GLU A 191 -1.25 -3.26 -23.74
N TYR A 192 -1.83 -2.75 -24.82
CA TYR A 192 -2.78 -1.65 -24.73
C TYR A 192 -4.16 -2.08 -24.20
N SER A 193 -4.62 -3.26 -24.62
CA SER A 193 -5.89 -3.84 -24.19
C SER A 193 -5.82 -4.37 -22.77
N LEU A 194 -6.67 -3.89 -21.86
CA LEU A 194 -6.63 -4.31 -20.44
C LEU A 194 -6.85 -5.83 -20.24
N PRO A 195 -7.75 -6.52 -20.97
CA PRO A 195 -7.84 -7.98 -20.89
C PRO A 195 -6.54 -8.70 -21.29
N LYS A 196 -5.85 -8.23 -22.35
CA LYS A 196 -4.56 -8.79 -22.75
C LYS A 196 -3.46 -8.46 -21.76
N ALA A 197 -3.48 -7.23 -21.21
CA ALA A 197 -2.57 -6.82 -20.15
C ALA A 197 -2.71 -7.72 -18.93
N ALA A 198 -3.94 -7.97 -18.47
CA ALA A 198 -4.21 -8.86 -17.34
C ALA A 198 -3.73 -10.28 -17.62
N GLN A 199 -3.96 -10.82 -18.82
CA GLN A 199 -3.47 -12.14 -19.21
C GLN A 199 -1.95 -12.26 -19.08
N LYS A 200 -1.20 -11.26 -19.59
CA LYS A 200 0.26 -11.24 -19.45
C LYS A 200 0.72 -11.09 -18.02
N ILE A 201 0.01 -10.31 -17.21
CA ILE A 201 0.33 -10.14 -15.79
C ILE A 201 0.07 -11.44 -15.01
N HIS A 202 -0.95 -12.21 -15.35
CA HIS A 202 -1.13 -13.56 -14.80
C HIS A 202 0.05 -14.48 -15.08
N GLU A 203 0.65 -14.39 -16.27
CA GLU A 203 1.85 -15.18 -16.63
C GLU A 203 3.07 -14.80 -15.78
N MET A 204 3.07 -13.63 -15.14
CA MET A 204 4.13 -13.17 -14.22
C MET A 204 3.99 -13.73 -12.80
N GLY A 205 2.81 -14.31 -12.44
CA GLY A 205 2.61 -14.98 -11.16
C GLY A 205 1.26 -14.77 -10.47
N PRO A 206 0.72 -13.54 -10.39
CA PRO A 206 -0.50 -13.27 -9.62
C PRO A 206 -1.70 -14.04 -10.14
N GLN A 207 -2.45 -14.67 -9.23
CA GLN A 207 -3.70 -15.35 -9.57
C GLN A 207 -4.83 -14.36 -9.90
N TYR A 208 -4.79 -13.18 -9.30
CA TYR A 208 -5.79 -12.14 -9.50
C TYR A 208 -5.11 -10.82 -9.89
N VAL A 209 -5.71 -10.12 -10.85
CA VAL A 209 -5.26 -8.79 -11.29
C VAL A 209 -6.41 -7.81 -11.13
N ILE A 210 -6.23 -6.80 -10.27
CA ILE A 210 -7.18 -5.71 -10.08
C ILE A 210 -6.66 -4.48 -10.80
N ILE A 211 -7.38 -4.02 -11.82
CA ILE A 211 -7.03 -2.81 -12.58
C ILE A 211 -7.98 -1.68 -12.17
N LYS A 212 -7.43 -0.67 -11.50
CA LYS A 212 -8.12 0.55 -11.06
C LYS A 212 -8.29 1.49 -12.25
N LYS A 213 -9.45 2.13 -12.37
CA LYS A 213 -9.82 2.99 -13.52
C LYS A 213 -10.39 4.35 -13.09
N GLY A 214 -9.89 4.92 -11.99
CA GLY A 214 -10.38 6.17 -11.45
C GLY A 214 -11.88 6.16 -11.18
N GLU A 215 -12.61 7.16 -11.66
CA GLU A 215 -14.06 7.28 -11.49
C GLU A 215 -14.87 6.16 -12.17
N HIS A 216 -14.25 5.39 -13.06
CA HIS A 216 -14.87 4.24 -13.71
C HIS A 216 -14.76 2.93 -12.90
N GLY A 217 -14.29 3.02 -11.65
CA GLY A 217 -14.19 1.88 -10.74
C GLY A 217 -12.96 1.01 -10.99
N ALA A 218 -13.12 -0.31 -10.88
CA ALA A 218 -12.05 -1.29 -11.07
C ALA A 218 -12.56 -2.56 -11.75
N ILE A 219 -11.64 -3.27 -12.40
CA ILE A 219 -11.92 -4.56 -13.03
C ILE A 219 -11.06 -5.62 -12.34
N LEU A 220 -11.67 -6.73 -11.97
CA LEU A 220 -11.00 -7.92 -11.48
C LEU A 220 -10.90 -8.94 -12.62
N PHE A 221 -9.69 -9.44 -12.84
CA PHE A 221 -9.38 -10.54 -13.74
C PHE A 221 -8.86 -11.74 -12.95
#